data_8ee345a89c02ab0099060fddd1fac031
#
_entry.id   8ee345a89c02ab0099060fddd1fac031
#
_cell.length_a   1.000
_cell.length_b   1.000
_cell.length_c   1.000
_cell.angle_alpha   90.00
_cell.angle_beta   90.00
_cell.angle_gamma   90.00
#
_symmetry.space_group_name_H-M   'P 1'
#
loop_
_entity.id
_entity.type
_entity.pdbx_description
1 polymer ?
#
loop_
_entity_poly.entity_id
_entity_poly.type
_entity_poly.pdbx_seq_one_letter_code
_entity_poly.pdbx_strand_id
1 'polypeptide(L)'
;MAQANELLVEDIISIHTDEIPLDEEEVLDDISLDIVLEEDEDKPEKGRTSRRRSPAKKKHYTEDSIRLYLQEIGRIRLLRADEEIELARKIADLLELERLREKLYNQLDREPQEIEWAEEVLYHQLELAIDLHKQQAKLAKLANEQVLQIQRNFLFCSPSNHIFGQQLLQTLVQGLGAVKKLADDEWRQEVAKQYPAFRHRLFVGRRAKEKMVQSNLRLVVSIAKKYMNRGLSFQDLIQEGSLGLIRAAEKFDHEKGYKFSTYATWWIRQAITRAIADQSRTIRLPVHLYETISRIKKTTKILSQEMGRKPTEEEIADRMEMTIEKLRFIAKSAQLPISLETPIGKEEDSRLGDFIESDGETPEDQVAKSLLREDLESVLNSLSPRERDVLRLRYGLDDGRMKTLEEIGTIFNVTRERIRQIEAKALRKLRHPNRNSILKEYIR
;
A
#
# COMPACT_ATOMS: atom_id res chain seq x y z
N MET A 1 -24.93 3.47 18.71
CA MET A 1 -23.89 3.69 17.69
C MET A 1 -22.47 3.77 18.28
N ALA A 2 -22.25 4.21 19.53
CA ALA A 2 -20.93 4.20 20.16
C ALA A 2 -20.42 2.80 20.53
N GLN A 3 -21.29 1.90 20.97
CA GLN A 3 -20.93 0.51 21.33
C GLN A 3 -20.60 -0.40 20.13
N ALA A 4 -21.05 -0.07 18.92
CA ALA A 4 -20.73 -0.83 17.71
C ALA A 4 -19.33 -0.51 17.15
N ASN A 5 -18.75 0.65 17.49
CA ASN A 5 -17.40 1.02 17.06
C ASN A 5 -16.30 0.49 18.00
N GLU A 6 -16.61 0.24 19.28
CA GLU A 6 -15.65 -0.39 20.20
C GLU A 6 -15.43 -1.87 19.89
N LEU A 7 -16.47 -2.60 19.53
CA LEU A 7 -16.36 -4.02 19.11
C LEU A 7 -15.58 -4.21 17.81
N LEU A 8 -15.67 -3.26 16.86
CA LEU A 8 -14.89 -3.29 15.62
C LEU A 8 -13.39 -2.99 15.82
N VAL A 9 -13.03 -2.26 16.87
CA VAL A 9 -11.63 -1.97 17.20
C VAL A 9 -10.97 -3.13 17.95
N GLU A 10 -11.72 -3.84 18.82
CA GLU A 10 -11.23 -5.04 19.49
C GLU A 10 -11.07 -6.22 18.54
N ASP A 11 -11.96 -6.41 17.58
CA ASP A 11 -11.82 -7.43 16.52
C ASP A 11 -10.65 -7.16 15.56
N ILE A 12 -10.32 -5.90 15.30
CA ILE A 12 -9.14 -5.54 14.48
C ILE A 12 -7.82 -5.76 15.24
N ILE A 13 -7.83 -5.64 16.57
CA ILE A 13 -6.64 -5.89 17.40
C ILE A 13 -6.43 -7.40 17.59
N SER A 14 -7.49 -8.20 17.69
CA SER A 14 -7.39 -9.65 17.88
C SER A 14 -6.96 -10.41 16.63
N ILE A 15 -7.18 -9.86 15.42
CA ILE A 15 -6.75 -10.47 14.15
C ILE A 15 -5.24 -10.27 13.88
N HIS A 16 -4.55 -9.42 14.66
CA HIS A 16 -3.14 -9.09 14.44
C HIS A 16 -2.16 -9.77 15.41
N THR A 17 -2.62 -10.65 16.28
CA THR A 17 -1.77 -11.34 17.29
C THR A 17 -1.53 -12.81 17.02
N ASP A 18 -1.92 -13.35 15.87
CA ASP A 18 -1.47 -14.68 15.48
C ASP A 18 0.01 -14.63 15.10
N GLU A 19 0.82 -14.95 16.07
CA GLU A 19 2.25 -15.11 16.06
C GLU A 19 2.68 -16.00 14.90
N ILE A 20 3.42 -15.44 13.96
CA ILE A 20 4.34 -16.23 13.15
C ILE A 20 5.55 -16.47 14.06
N PRO A 21 5.79 -17.69 14.55
CA PRO A 21 6.99 -17.99 15.33
C PRO A 21 8.19 -17.88 14.37
N LEU A 22 8.90 -16.78 14.49
CA LEU A 22 10.23 -16.62 13.91
C LEU A 22 11.19 -16.79 15.08
N ASP A 23 12.07 -17.75 14.96
CA ASP A 23 13.14 -18.03 15.91
C ASP A 23 13.85 -16.72 16.27
N GLU A 24 13.61 -16.24 17.50
CA GLU A 24 14.12 -14.96 18.01
C GLU A 24 15.62 -15.00 18.32
N GLU A 25 16.25 -16.17 18.37
CA GLU A 25 17.63 -16.33 18.82
C GLU A 25 18.70 -16.07 17.75
N GLU A 26 18.40 -16.09 16.46
CA GLU A 26 19.44 -15.86 15.41
C GLU A 26 19.66 -14.38 15.03
N VAL A 27 18.93 -13.42 15.62
CA VAL A 27 18.92 -12.02 15.11
C VAL A 27 19.91 -11.11 15.86
N LEU A 28 20.41 -11.51 17.01
CA LEU A 28 21.23 -10.63 17.86
C LEU A 28 22.74 -10.80 17.70
N ASP A 29 23.24 -11.91 17.19
CA ASP A 29 24.69 -12.17 17.15
C ASP A 29 25.39 -11.75 15.86
N ASP A 30 24.68 -11.33 14.83
CA ASP A 30 25.25 -10.97 13.52
C ASP A 30 25.23 -9.46 13.20
N ILE A 31 25.41 -8.61 14.22
CA ILE A 31 25.62 -7.16 14.02
C ILE A 31 27.11 -6.82 13.85
N SER A 32 27.96 -7.76 13.65
CA SER A 32 29.27 -7.50 13.07
C SER A 32 29.11 -7.36 11.55
N LEU A 33 28.91 -6.13 11.12
CA LEU A 33 28.95 -5.72 9.72
C LEU A 33 30.41 -5.85 9.22
N ASP A 34 30.83 -7.05 8.92
CA ASP A 34 31.89 -7.26 7.96
C ASP A 34 31.33 -6.95 6.57
N ILE A 35 31.18 -5.65 6.30
CA ILE A 35 31.20 -5.15 4.93
C ILE A 35 32.66 -5.36 4.51
N VAL A 36 32.95 -6.55 3.99
CA VAL A 36 34.15 -6.77 3.22
C VAL A 36 34.03 -5.86 2.00
N LEU A 37 34.54 -4.66 2.15
CA LEU A 37 35.04 -3.89 1.04
C LEU A 37 36.26 -4.70 0.58
N GLU A 38 36.11 -5.56 -0.42
CA GLU A 38 37.24 -6.06 -1.19
C GLU A 38 37.94 -4.81 -1.73
N GLU A 39 38.95 -4.38 -1.02
CA GLU A 39 39.97 -3.48 -1.55
C GLU A 39 40.67 -4.24 -2.65
N ASP A 40 40.33 -3.91 -3.90
CA ASP A 40 41.14 -4.29 -5.04
C ASP A 40 42.52 -3.68 -4.87
N GLU A 41 43.44 -4.43 -4.26
CA GLU A 41 44.87 -4.16 -4.33
C GLU A 41 45.32 -4.28 -5.81
N ASP A 42 45.51 -3.14 -6.41
CA ASP A 42 46.24 -3.01 -7.69
C ASP A 42 47.65 -3.53 -7.54
N LYS A 43 47.87 -4.81 -7.92
CA LYS A 43 49.20 -5.35 -8.23
C LYS A 43 49.42 -5.25 -9.74
N PRO A 44 50.50 -4.62 -10.18
CA PRO A 44 50.82 -4.53 -11.59
C PRO A 44 51.39 -5.88 -12.12
N GLU A 45 50.63 -6.66 -12.82
CA GLU A 45 51.13 -7.78 -13.60
C GLU A 45 51.46 -7.37 -15.06
N LYS A 46 52.72 -7.53 -15.41
CA LYS A 46 53.25 -7.52 -16.76
C LYS A 46 52.81 -8.77 -17.53
N GLY A 47 52.32 -8.61 -18.74
CA GLY A 47 52.49 -9.64 -19.77
C GLY A 47 51.23 -10.03 -20.56
N ARG A 48 51.05 -9.38 -21.71
CA ARG A 48 50.56 -9.88 -23.03
C ARG A 48 49.63 -11.12 -23.03
N THR A 49 48.38 -10.92 -23.52
CA THR A 49 47.90 -11.49 -24.80
C THR A 49 46.49 -10.99 -25.09
N SER A 50 46.27 -10.58 -26.33
CA SER A 50 45.01 -10.09 -26.88
C SER A 50 43.92 -11.14 -26.86
N ARG A 51 42.82 -10.88 -26.14
CA ARG A 51 41.54 -11.58 -26.33
C ARG A 51 40.41 -10.57 -26.59
N ARG A 52 39.67 -10.84 -27.65
CA ARG A 52 38.52 -10.09 -28.15
C ARG A 52 37.54 -9.77 -27.01
N ARG A 53 37.23 -8.49 -26.85
CA ARG A 53 36.20 -8.00 -25.96
C ARG A 53 34.83 -8.38 -26.51
N SER A 54 34.09 -9.20 -25.80
CA SER A 54 32.65 -9.33 -25.96
C SER A 54 31.94 -8.07 -25.37
N PRO A 55 30.79 -7.66 -25.91
CA PRO A 55 30.12 -6.41 -25.47
C PRO A 55 29.64 -6.54 -24.01
N ALA A 56 30.06 -5.59 -23.18
CA ALA A 56 29.71 -5.49 -21.76
C ALA A 56 28.20 -5.33 -21.57
N LYS A 57 27.62 -6.25 -20.85
CA LYS A 57 26.20 -6.24 -20.46
C LYS A 57 25.90 -5.02 -19.57
N LYS A 58 24.75 -4.36 -19.80
CA LYS A 58 24.20 -3.17 -19.13
C LYS A 58 23.86 -3.34 -17.61
N LYS A 59 24.68 -4.04 -16.83
CA LYS A 59 24.47 -4.25 -15.39
C LYS A 59 25.08 -3.17 -14.49
N HIS A 60 25.90 -2.26 -15.01
CA HIS A 60 26.75 -1.38 -14.19
C HIS A 60 26.03 -0.27 -13.43
N TYR A 61 24.93 0.30 -13.93
CA TYR A 61 24.33 1.49 -13.32
C TYR A 61 23.59 1.26 -12.00
N THR A 62 22.98 0.09 -11.81
CA THR A 62 22.23 -0.23 -10.57
C THR A 62 23.16 -0.62 -9.44
N GLU A 63 24.25 -1.31 -9.71
CA GLU A 63 25.26 -1.68 -8.71
C GLU A 63 26.02 -0.46 -8.20
N ASP A 64 26.36 0.48 -9.06
CA ASP A 64 27.04 1.73 -8.68
C ASP A 64 26.15 2.61 -7.78
N SER A 65 24.84 2.70 -8.05
CA SER A 65 23.92 3.50 -7.24
C SER A 65 23.72 2.92 -5.82
N ILE A 66 23.67 1.59 -5.71
CA ILE A 66 23.59 0.92 -4.40
C ILE A 66 24.89 1.12 -3.62
N ARG A 67 26.03 0.98 -4.29
CA ARG A 67 27.35 1.19 -3.67
C ARG A 67 27.51 2.62 -3.14
N LEU A 68 27.09 3.63 -3.91
CA LEU A 68 27.11 5.02 -3.48
C LEU A 68 26.21 5.24 -2.26
N TYR A 69 24.98 4.72 -2.29
CA TYR A 69 24.05 4.78 -1.18
C TYR A 69 24.64 4.15 0.10
N LEU A 70 25.21 2.93 -0.01
CA LEU A 70 25.84 2.25 1.12
C LEU A 70 27.03 3.04 1.69
N GLN A 71 27.80 3.70 0.83
CA GLN A 71 28.89 4.57 1.25
C GLN A 71 28.39 5.82 1.98
N GLU A 72 27.29 6.41 1.53
CA GLU A 72 26.68 7.57 2.19
C GLU A 72 26.14 7.25 3.58
N ILE A 73 25.36 6.17 3.70
CA ILE A 73 24.83 5.76 5.01
C ILE A 73 25.93 5.30 5.98
N GLY A 74 27.05 4.76 5.43
CA GLY A 74 28.21 4.35 6.22
C GLY A 74 28.92 5.52 6.94
N ARG A 75 28.83 6.73 6.41
CA ARG A 75 29.43 7.95 7.01
C ARG A 75 28.67 8.44 8.24
N ILE A 76 27.40 8.05 8.38
CA ILE A 76 26.54 8.51 9.47
C ILE A 76 26.85 7.68 10.71
N ARG A 77 27.19 8.35 11.81
CA ARG A 77 27.49 7.66 13.07
C ARG A 77 26.22 7.06 13.69
N LEU A 78 26.39 5.95 14.37
CA LEU A 78 25.33 5.33 15.18
C LEU A 78 25.04 6.20 16.42
N LEU A 79 23.77 6.17 16.84
CA LEU A 79 23.32 6.87 18.05
C LEU A 79 23.68 6.06 19.31
N ARG A 80 23.88 6.79 20.42
CA ARG A 80 23.93 6.22 21.77
C ARG A 80 22.52 6.14 22.34
N ALA A 81 22.31 5.28 23.33
CA ALA A 81 20.99 5.12 23.96
C ALA A 81 20.44 6.44 24.54
N ASP A 82 21.29 7.25 25.13
CA ASP A 82 20.90 8.57 25.66
C ASP A 82 20.43 9.52 24.55
N GLU A 83 21.12 9.47 23.40
CA GLU A 83 20.76 10.28 22.22
C GLU A 83 19.45 9.81 21.60
N GLU A 84 19.18 8.48 21.57
CA GLU A 84 17.90 7.93 21.11
C GLU A 84 16.73 8.45 21.95
N ILE A 85 16.89 8.47 23.28
CA ILE A 85 15.88 8.99 24.21
C ILE A 85 15.66 10.49 23.99
N GLU A 86 16.74 11.27 23.85
CA GLU A 86 16.62 12.72 23.61
C GLU A 86 15.91 13.02 22.29
N LEU A 87 16.25 12.30 21.22
CA LEU A 87 15.61 12.45 19.93
C LEU A 87 14.14 12.00 19.98
N ALA A 88 13.83 10.90 20.66
CA ALA A 88 12.47 10.41 20.82
C ALA A 88 11.56 11.43 21.53
N ARG A 89 12.05 12.11 22.56
CA ARG A 89 11.32 13.22 23.23
C ARG A 89 10.99 14.36 22.28
N LYS A 90 11.98 14.78 21.45
CA LYS A 90 11.79 15.84 20.46
C LYS A 90 10.80 15.43 19.36
N ILE A 91 10.78 14.14 18.99
CA ILE A 91 9.83 13.60 18.03
C ILE A 91 8.41 13.54 18.63
N ALA A 92 8.28 13.12 19.89
CA ALA A 92 7.01 13.14 20.60
C ALA A 92 6.39 14.54 20.68
N ASP A 93 7.21 15.55 20.97
CA ASP A 93 6.79 16.96 20.95
C ASP A 93 6.31 17.39 19.55
N LEU A 94 7.03 17.01 18.49
CA LEU A 94 6.61 17.27 17.10
C LEU A 94 5.26 16.62 16.79
N LEU A 95 5.07 15.36 17.15
CA LEU A 95 3.83 14.63 16.87
C LEU A 95 2.62 15.22 17.60
N GLU A 96 2.82 15.74 18.80
CA GLU A 96 1.79 16.47 19.54
C GLU A 96 1.38 17.74 18.78
N LEU A 97 2.35 18.50 18.27
CA LEU A 97 2.09 19.68 17.45
C LEU A 97 1.35 19.30 16.15
N GLU A 98 1.74 18.22 15.49
CA GLU A 98 1.09 17.74 14.26
C GLU A 98 -0.35 17.27 14.52
N ARG A 99 -0.63 16.62 15.66
CA ARG A 99 -2.00 16.25 16.07
C ARG A 99 -2.91 17.48 16.25
N LEU A 100 -2.39 18.54 16.85
CA LEU A 100 -3.13 19.79 16.99
C LEU A 100 -3.42 20.43 15.64
N ARG A 101 -2.48 20.34 14.68
CA ARG A 101 -2.70 20.79 13.31
C ARG A 101 -3.82 19.99 12.62
N GLU A 102 -3.81 18.68 12.77
CA GLU A 102 -4.83 17.79 12.18
C GLU A 102 -6.22 18.07 12.79
N LYS A 103 -6.28 18.31 14.11
CA LYS A 103 -7.50 18.72 14.80
C LYS A 103 -8.06 20.03 14.23
N LEU A 104 -7.19 21.03 14.05
CA LEU A 104 -7.53 22.33 13.43
C LEU A 104 -8.01 22.18 11.97
N TYR A 105 -7.33 21.34 11.19
CA TYR A 105 -7.72 21.03 9.81
C TYR A 105 -9.15 20.49 9.75
N ASN A 106 -9.48 19.53 10.62
CA ASN A 106 -10.81 18.95 10.71
C ASN A 106 -11.90 19.96 11.19
N GLN A 107 -11.50 20.99 11.93
CA GLN A 107 -12.43 22.04 12.38
C GLN A 107 -12.66 23.12 11.32
N LEU A 108 -11.62 23.50 10.57
CA LEU A 108 -11.64 24.59 9.61
C LEU A 108 -11.98 24.13 8.18
N ASP A 109 -11.92 22.81 7.92
CA ASP A 109 -12.07 22.19 6.59
C ASP A 109 -11.12 22.80 5.52
N ARG A 110 -10.01 23.37 5.98
CA ARG A 110 -8.90 23.92 5.17
C ARG A 110 -7.57 23.78 5.88
N GLU A 111 -6.46 23.90 5.13
CA GLU A 111 -5.15 23.95 5.75
C GLU A 111 -5.01 25.19 6.67
N PRO A 112 -4.70 24.98 7.97
CA PRO A 112 -4.52 26.09 8.91
C PRO A 112 -3.25 26.86 8.56
N GLN A 113 -3.29 28.18 8.71
CA GLN A 113 -2.09 29.02 8.61
C GLN A 113 -1.16 28.74 9.81
N GLU A 114 0.15 28.95 9.64
CA GLU A 114 1.11 28.69 10.71
C GLU A 114 0.82 29.50 11.99
N ILE A 115 0.22 30.70 11.87
CA ILE A 115 -0.17 31.53 12.99
C ILE A 115 -1.39 30.93 13.72
N GLU A 116 -2.40 30.47 12.99
CA GLU A 116 -3.58 29.80 13.56
C GLU A 116 -3.18 28.52 14.30
N TRP A 117 -2.22 27.78 13.73
CA TRP A 117 -1.67 26.60 14.37
C TRP A 117 -0.88 26.95 15.65
N ALA A 118 -0.05 28.00 15.62
CA ALA A 118 0.66 28.47 16.81
C ALA A 118 -0.30 28.93 17.92
N GLU A 119 -1.41 29.55 17.54
CA GLU A 119 -2.48 29.96 18.44
C GLU A 119 -3.13 28.79 19.16
N GLU A 120 -3.51 27.74 18.42
CA GLU A 120 -4.10 26.52 18.98
C GLU A 120 -3.13 25.79 19.92
N VAL A 121 -1.84 25.74 19.58
CA VAL A 121 -0.79 25.17 20.43
C VAL A 121 -0.70 25.91 21.75
N LEU A 122 -0.75 27.25 21.74
CA LEU A 122 -0.75 28.06 22.95
C LEU A 122 -2.02 27.84 23.79
N TYR A 123 -3.18 27.76 23.17
CA TYR A 123 -4.44 27.42 23.86
C TYR A 123 -4.35 26.06 24.54
N HIS A 124 -3.88 25.04 23.85
CA HIS A 124 -3.72 23.70 24.41
C HIS A 124 -2.75 23.69 25.59
N GLN A 125 -1.62 24.41 25.48
CA GLN A 125 -0.66 24.52 26.59
C GLN A 125 -1.26 25.22 27.81
N LEU A 126 -2.10 26.25 27.61
CA LEU A 126 -2.82 26.92 28.67
C LEU A 126 -3.85 26.03 29.34
N GLU A 127 -4.62 25.26 28.58
CA GLU A 127 -5.58 24.28 29.11
C GLU A 127 -4.88 23.22 29.98
N LEU A 128 -3.79 22.65 29.48
CA LEU A 128 -2.99 21.69 30.25
C LEU A 128 -2.44 22.31 31.53
N ALA A 129 -1.96 23.56 31.49
CA ALA A 129 -1.46 24.26 32.67
C ALA A 129 -2.57 24.49 33.71
N ILE A 130 -3.77 24.85 33.27
CA ILE A 130 -4.94 25.04 34.15
C ILE A 130 -5.36 23.72 34.80
N ASP A 131 -5.40 22.64 34.02
CA ASP A 131 -5.81 21.32 34.53
C ASP A 131 -4.78 20.74 35.51
N LEU A 132 -3.49 20.92 35.24
CA LEU A 132 -2.43 20.57 36.16
C LEU A 132 -2.54 21.35 37.48
N HIS A 133 -2.84 22.64 37.40
CA HIS A 133 -3.04 23.46 38.61
C HIS A 133 -4.25 23.00 39.40
N LYS A 134 -5.39 22.66 38.76
CA LYS A 134 -6.56 22.06 39.40
C LYS A 134 -6.24 20.71 40.04
N GLN A 135 -5.42 19.88 39.39
CA GLN A 135 -4.95 18.60 39.94
C GLN A 135 -3.99 18.80 41.11
N GLN A 136 -3.04 19.76 41.04
CA GLN A 136 -2.16 20.13 42.15
C GLN A 136 -2.97 20.58 43.39
N ALA A 137 -4.02 21.36 43.19
CA ALA A 137 -4.91 21.75 44.27
C ALA A 137 -5.65 20.55 44.91
N LYS A 138 -5.95 19.50 44.13
CA LYS A 138 -6.49 18.22 44.64
C LYS A 138 -5.39 17.31 45.20
N LEU A 139 -4.17 17.34 44.65
CA LEU A 139 -3.01 16.49 44.99
C LEU A 139 -2.17 17.07 46.16
N ALA A 140 -2.41 18.32 46.59
CA ALA A 140 -1.81 18.84 47.83
C ALA A 140 -2.11 17.96 49.07
N LYS A 141 -2.96 16.93 48.90
CA LYS A 141 -3.24 15.86 49.84
C LYS A 141 -2.50 14.53 49.58
N LEU A 142 -1.76 14.38 48.49
CA LEU A 142 -1.05 13.18 48.07
C LEU A 142 0.46 13.43 47.90
N ALA A 143 1.27 12.43 48.24
CA ALA A 143 2.71 12.51 48.46
C ALA A 143 3.55 13.25 47.40
N ASN A 144 4.54 14.01 47.85
CA ASN A 144 5.46 14.90 47.13
C ASN A 144 6.18 14.29 45.89
N GLU A 145 6.33 12.99 45.78
CA GLU A 145 7.04 12.36 44.69
C GLU A 145 6.29 12.41 43.34
N GLN A 146 4.97 12.26 43.37
CA GLN A 146 4.15 12.33 42.14
C GLN A 146 4.06 13.75 41.60
N VAL A 147 4.06 14.75 42.49
CA VAL A 147 4.07 16.16 42.10
C VAL A 147 5.39 16.55 41.42
N LEU A 148 6.51 16.01 41.88
CA LEU A 148 7.83 16.22 41.28
C LEU A 148 7.94 15.58 39.90
N GLN A 149 7.29 14.46 39.67
CA GLN A 149 7.28 13.78 38.37
C GLN A 149 6.43 14.53 37.34
N ILE A 150 5.29 15.06 37.75
CA ILE A 150 4.42 15.92 36.93
C ILE A 150 5.15 17.24 36.63
N GLN A 151 5.82 17.85 37.60
CA GLN A 151 6.64 19.05 37.39
C GLN A 151 7.83 18.80 36.44
N ARG A 152 8.49 17.64 36.49
CA ARG A 152 9.55 17.27 35.55
C ARG A 152 9.04 17.18 34.11
N ASN A 153 7.89 16.56 33.89
CA ASN A 153 7.30 16.46 32.54
C ASN A 153 6.90 17.84 31.97
N PHE A 154 6.52 18.79 32.84
CA PHE A 154 6.20 20.17 32.43
C PHE A 154 7.44 21.04 32.22
N LEU A 155 8.54 20.79 32.93
CA LEU A 155 9.79 21.56 32.88
C LEU A 155 10.62 21.29 31.60
N PHE A 156 10.30 20.27 30.84
CA PHE A 156 11.01 19.96 29.58
C PHE A 156 10.63 20.84 28.39
N CYS A 157 9.60 21.67 28.52
CA CYS A 157 9.33 22.74 27.57
C CYS A 157 10.25 23.93 27.86
N SER A 158 11.45 23.97 27.31
CA SER A 158 12.43 25.04 27.24
C SER A 158 12.69 25.89 28.53
N PRO A 159 13.93 26.04 28.99
CA PRO A 159 14.28 26.79 30.22
C PRO A 159 13.83 28.26 30.21
N SER A 160 13.70 28.90 29.04
CA SER A 160 13.24 30.28 28.87
C SER A 160 11.74 30.48 29.15
N ASN A 161 10.92 29.43 29.08
CA ASN A 161 9.48 29.54 29.32
C ASN A 161 9.08 29.34 30.79
N HIS A 162 10.04 28.97 31.65
CA HIS A 162 9.77 28.69 33.06
C HIS A 162 9.31 29.95 33.83
N ILE A 163 9.91 31.09 33.58
CA ILE A 163 9.59 32.38 34.26
C ILE A 163 8.24 32.89 33.72
N PHE A 164 8.03 32.78 32.42
CA PHE A 164 6.78 33.19 31.76
C PHE A 164 5.60 32.31 32.18
N GLY A 165 5.78 30.98 32.18
CA GLY A 165 4.77 30.03 32.64
C GLY A 165 4.34 30.27 34.09
N GLN A 166 5.28 30.62 35.00
CA GLN A 166 4.92 30.94 36.40
C GLN A 166 4.18 32.27 36.51
N GLN A 167 4.59 33.32 35.79
CA GLN A 167 3.88 34.61 35.77
C GLN A 167 2.48 34.45 35.15
N LEU A 168 2.34 33.71 34.05
CA LEU A 168 1.07 33.43 33.38
C LEU A 168 0.18 32.61 34.30
N LEU A 169 0.69 31.57 34.97
CA LEU A 169 -0.03 30.78 35.97
C LEU A 169 -0.50 31.64 37.16
N GLN A 170 0.33 32.57 37.65
CA GLN A 170 -0.07 33.49 38.72
C GLN A 170 -1.16 34.46 38.26
N THR A 171 -1.06 34.97 37.03
CA THR A 171 -2.09 35.85 36.42
C THR A 171 -3.38 35.10 36.12
N LEU A 172 -3.30 33.82 35.65
CA LEU A 172 -4.43 32.95 35.40
C LEU A 172 -5.15 32.52 36.67
N VAL A 173 -4.41 32.24 37.76
CA VAL A 173 -4.97 31.88 39.05
C VAL A 173 -5.71 33.05 39.69
N GLN A 174 -5.23 34.28 39.48
CA GLN A 174 -5.88 35.49 39.97
C GLN A 174 -7.06 35.93 39.08
N GLY A 175 -7.16 35.47 37.84
CA GLY A 175 -8.12 35.95 36.84
C GLY A 175 -8.86 34.88 36.04
N LEU A 176 -9.24 33.74 36.59
CA LEU A 176 -9.99 32.65 35.90
C LEU A 176 -11.27 33.09 35.17
N GLY A 177 -11.74 34.32 35.40
CA GLY A 177 -12.79 34.99 34.66
C GLY A 177 -12.31 35.95 33.57
N ALA A 178 -11.01 36.31 33.56
CA ALA A 178 -10.46 37.34 32.67
C ALA A 178 -9.81 36.78 31.38
N VAL A 179 -9.41 35.51 31.36
CA VAL A 179 -8.77 34.89 30.19
C VAL A 179 -9.69 34.81 28.97
N LYS A 180 -11.01 34.70 29.19
CA LYS A 180 -12.02 34.87 28.12
C LYS A 180 -12.24 36.33 27.69
N LYS A 181 -11.54 37.28 28.31
CA LYS A 181 -11.71 38.73 28.06
C LYS A 181 -10.40 39.46 27.85
N LEU A 182 -9.27 38.77 27.57
CA LEU A 182 -8.14 39.43 26.94
C LEU A 182 -8.62 39.98 25.60
N ALA A 183 -8.47 41.29 25.40
CA ALA A 183 -8.82 41.91 24.13
C ALA A 183 -8.09 41.16 23.02
N ASP A 184 -8.76 40.86 21.90
CA ASP A 184 -8.20 40.07 20.76
C ASP A 184 -6.82 40.57 20.31
N ASP A 185 -6.52 41.86 20.52
CA ASP A 185 -5.28 42.47 20.15
C ASP A 185 -4.11 42.10 21.10
N GLU A 186 -4.33 41.97 22.41
CA GLU A 186 -3.32 41.54 23.38
C GLU A 186 -2.96 40.07 23.20
N TRP A 187 -3.97 39.24 22.89
CA TRP A 187 -3.76 37.83 22.56
C TRP A 187 -2.92 37.66 21.30
N ARG A 188 -3.24 38.37 20.23
CA ARG A 188 -2.47 38.37 18.98
C ARG A 188 -1.02 38.83 19.16
N GLN A 189 -0.78 39.80 20.00
CA GLN A 189 0.59 40.23 20.33
C GLN A 189 1.34 39.13 21.07
N GLU A 190 0.71 38.41 21.98
CA GLU A 190 1.37 37.31 22.70
C GLU A 190 1.64 36.12 21.77
N VAL A 191 0.72 35.74 20.89
CA VAL A 191 0.95 34.74 19.85
C VAL A 191 2.14 35.15 18.96
N ALA A 192 2.21 36.41 18.54
CA ALA A 192 3.32 36.93 17.74
C ALA A 192 4.68 36.84 18.44
N LYS A 193 4.74 37.04 19.76
CA LYS A 193 5.97 36.87 20.56
C LYS A 193 6.40 35.41 20.67
N GLN A 194 5.45 34.47 20.79
CA GLN A 194 5.73 33.05 20.97
C GLN A 194 5.95 32.32 19.61
N TYR A 195 5.54 32.89 18.49
CA TYR A 195 5.66 32.31 17.17
C TYR A 195 7.10 31.88 16.78
N PRO A 196 8.18 32.63 17.06
CA PRO A 196 9.55 32.19 16.78
C PRO A 196 9.93 30.94 17.58
N ALA A 197 9.49 30.82 18.83
CA ALA A 197 9.74 29.65 19.68
C ALA A 197 8.98 28.41 19.14
N PHE A 198 7.74 28.58 18.70
CA PHE A 198 6.96 27.55 18.04
C PHE A 198 7.64 27.02 16.76
N ARG A 199 8.07 27.91 15.86
CA ARG A 199 8.82 27.52 14.66
C ARG A 199 10.12 26.80 14.98
N HIS A 200 10.82 27.23 16.02
CA HIS A 200 12.03 26.56 16.48
C HIS A 200 11.74 25.12 16.95
N ARG A 201 10.67 24.89 17.72
CA ARG A 201 10.24 23.56 18.16
C ARG A 201 9.94 22.65 16.97
N LEU A 202 9.18 23.14 15.98
CA LEU A 202 8.90 22.39 14.75
C LEU A 202 10.18 22.01 14.00
N PHE A 203 11.11 22.95 13.85
CA PHE A 203 12.38 22.70 13.18
C PHE A 203 13.22 21.66 13.91
N VAL A 204 13.34 21.78 15.24
CA VAL A 204 14.11 20.86 16.08
C VAL A 204 13.48 19.45 16.03
N GLY A 205 12.17 19.33 16.11
CA GLY A 205 11.46 18.05 16.03
C GLY A 205 11.65 17.36 14.67
N ARG A 206 11.48 18.08 13.56
CA ARG A 206 11.73 17.55 12.21
C ARG A 206 13.16 17.07 12.04
N ARG A 207 14.13 17.89 12.46
CA ARG A 207 15.54 17.52 12.40
C ARG A 207 15.89 16.33 13.29
N ALA A 208 15.24 16.21 14.45
CA ALA A 208 15.40 15.05 15.33
C ALA A 208 14.89 13.77 14.66
N LYS A 209 13.70 13.82 14.01
CA LYS A 209 13.14 12.71 13.25
C LYS A 209 14.08 12.29 12.10
N GLU A 210 14.54 13.24 11.30
CA GLU A 210 15.51 12.98 10.24
C GLU A 210 16.78 12.32 10.75
N LYS A 211 17.38 12.86 11.82
CA LYS A 211 18.61 12.32 12.42
C LYS A 211 18.40 10.90 12.94
N MET A 212 17.28 10.62 13.60
CA MET A 212 16.95 9.28 14.10
C MET A 212 16.82 8.28 12.99
N VAL A 213 16.13 8.63 11.89
CA VAL A 213 15.98 7.79 10.70
C VAL A 213 17.33 7.57 10.02
N GLN A 214 18.08 8.64 9.72
CA GLN A 214 19.37 8.56 9.01
C GLN A 214 20.38 7.66 9.74
N SER A 215 20.48 7.78 11.06
CA SER A 215 21.41 6.96 11.86
C SER A 215 21.06 5.47 11.89
N ASN A 216 19.81 5.12 11.57
CA ASN A 216 19.33 3.73 11.59
C ASN A 216 19.08 3.14 10.19
N LEU A 217 19.46 3.82 9.09
CA LEU A 217 19.33 3.28 7.72
C LEU A 217 20.14 1.99 7.52
N ARG A 218 21.26 1.83 8.19
CA ARG A 218 22.07 0.59 8.17
C ARG A 218 21.27 -0.60 8.68
N LEU A 219 20.43 -0.43 9.69
CA LEU A 219 19.52 -1.48 10.18
C LEU A 219 18.53 -1.91 9.10
N VAL A 220 17.96 -0.96 8.35
CA VAL A 220 17.05 -1.28 7.22
C VAL A 220 17.75 -2.15 6.19
N VAL A 221 18.98 -1.79 5.78
CA VAL A 221 19.76 -2.56 4.80
C VAL A 221 20.02 -3.98 5.27
N SER A 222 20.40 -4.17 6.53
CA SER A 222 20.68 -5.48 7.12
C SER A 222 19.44 -6.40 7.10
N ILE A 223 18.25 -5.83 7.32
CA ILE A 223 16.98 -6.56 7.27
C ILE A 223 16.58 -6.81 5.81
N ALA A 224 16.62 -5.80 4.95
CA ALA A 224 16.23 -5.89 3.54
C ALA A 224 17.04 -6.95 2.77
N LYS A 225 18.33 -7.12 3.12
CA LYS A 225 19.21 -8.16 2.54
C LYS A 225 18.63 -9.57 2.69
N LYS A 226 17.93 -9.87 3.79
CA LYS A 226 17.30 -11.19 4.02
C LYS A 226 16.06 -11.44 3.13
N TYR A 227 15.54 -10.40 2.48
CA TYR A 227 14.34 -10.45 1.62
C TYR A 227 14.64 -10.33 0.13
N MET A 228 15.91 -10.32 -0.27
CA MET A 228 16.29 -10.32 -1.69
C MET A 228 15.73 -11.54 -2.43
N ASN A 229 15.58 -11.41 -3.75
CA ASN A 229 15.09 -12.46 -4.67
C ASN A 229 13.64 -12.92 -4.39
N ARG A 230 12.82 -12.06 -3.78
CA ARG A 230 11.40 -12.34 -3.53
C ARG A 230 10.44 -11.57 -4.45
N GLY A 231 10.94 -11.06 -5.58
CA GLY A 231 10.14 -10.39 -6.62
C GLY A 231 10.21 -8.86 -6.61
N LEU A 232 10.88 -8.25 -5.61
CA LEU A 232 11.20 -6.82 -5.59
C LEU A 232 12.70 -6.58 -5.74
N SER A 233 13.08 -5.43 -6.29
CA SER A 233 14.47 -5.00 -6.35
C SER A 233 15.01 -4.71 -4.95
N PHE A 234 16.33 -4.83 -4.75
CA PHE A 234 16.92 -4.52 -3.45
C PHE A 234 16.72 -3.05 -3.04
N GLN A 235 16.71 -2.15 -4.01
CA GLN A 235 16.45 -0.73 -3.76
C GLN A 235 15.01 -0.49 -3.26
N ASP A 236 14.02 -1.15 -3.87
CA ASP A 236 12.62 -1.03 -3.44
C ASP A 236 12.43 -1.58 -2.03
N LEU A 237 13.08 -2.70 -1.71
CA LEU A 237 13.07 -3.27 -0.36
C LEU A 237 13.64 -2.31 0.68
N ILE A 238 14.74 -1.60 0.35
CA ILE A 238 15.32 -0.57 1.23
C ILE A 238 14.36 0.61 1.40
N GLN A 239 13.72 1.08 0.33
CA GLN A 239 12.79 2.21 0.40
C GLN A 239 11.56 1.86 1.25
N GLU A 240 10.94 0.73 1.01
CA GLU A 240 9.80 0.27 1.80
C GLU A 240 10.16 0.03 3.27
N GLY A 241 11.35 -0.56 3.51
CA GLY A 241 11.90 -0.70 4.85
C GLY A 241 12.15 0.65 5.54
N SER A 242 12.60 1.66 4.78
CA SER A 242 12.81 3.02 5.31
C SER A 242 11.49 3.71 5.67
N LEU A 243 10.41 3.47 4.91
CA LEU A 243 9.06 3.91 5.31
C LEU A 243 8.61 3.24 6.61
N GLY A 244 8.92 1.96 6.78
CA GLY A 244 8.70 1.25 8.05
C GLY A 244 9.49 1.87 9.21
N LEU A 245 10.76 2.22 8.98
CA LEU A 245 11.63 2.89 9.97
C LEU A 245 11.09 4.27 10.39
N ILE A 246 10.57 5.06 9.44
CA ILE A 246 9.94 6.36 9.72
C ILE A 246 8.73 6.17 10.65
N ARG A 247 7.85 5.20 10.35
CA ARG A 247 6.71 4.87 11.23
C ARG A 247 7.15 4.39 12.61
N ALA A 248 8.25 3.63 12.67
CA ALA A 248 8.83 3.22 13.95
C ALA A 248 9.30 4.42 14.77
N ALA A 249 9.98 5.40 14.14
CA ALA A 249 10.43 6.61 14.81
C ALA A 249 9.27 7.47 15.35
N GLU A 250 8.14 7.51 14.64
CA GLU A 250 6.93 8.21 15.07
C GLU A 250 6.22 7.54 16.26
N LYS A 251 6.25 6.20 16.32
CA LYS A 251 5.53 5.44 17.34
C LYS A 251 6.40 4.93 18.49
N PHE A 252 7.68 5.28 18.49
CA PHE A 252 8.61 4.82 19.49
C PHE A 252 8.38 5.49 20.84
N ASP A 253 8.15 4.66 21.85
CA ASP A 253 7.97 5.08 23.23
C ASP A 253 9.24 4.75 24.04
N HIS A 254 9.99 5.80 24.39
CA HIS A 254 11.23 5.67 25.14
C HIS A 254 11.03 5.30 26.62
N GLU A 255 9.82 5.50 27.18
CA GLU A 255 9.52 5.23 28.57
C GLU A 255 9.49 3.70 28.86
N LYS A 256 9.26 2.89 27.83
CA LYS A 256 9.27 1.42 27.95
C LYS A 256 10.65 0.80 28.14
N GLY A 257 11.72 1.56 28.02
CA GLY A 257 13.10 1.14 28.30
C GLY A 257 13.76 0.23 27.28
N TYR A 258 13.08 -0.09 26.15
CA TYR A 258 13.65 -0.89 25.07
C TYR A 258 14.51 -0.03 24.13
N LYS A 259 15.53 -0.65 23.50
CA LYS A 259 16.30 0.00 22.44
C LYS A 259 15.44 0.26 21.23
N PHE A 260 15.66 1.37 20.55
CA PHE A 260 14.96 1.73 19.33
C PHE A 260 15.07 0.65 18.25
N SER A 261 16.26 0.04 18.08
CA SER A 261 16.50 -1.00 17.08
C SER A 261 15.57 -2.21 17.22
N THR A 262 15.27 -2.64 18.46
CA THR A 262 14.34 -3.76 18.72
C THR A 262 12.95 -3.46 18.22
N TYR A 263 12.43 -2.27 18.50
CA TYR A 263 11.12 -1.83 18.05
C TYR A 263 11.06 -1.58 16.54
N ALA A 264 12.08 -0.92 15.99
CA ALA A 264 12.18 -0.60 14.58
C ALA A 264 12.25 -1.85 13.69
N THR A 265 12.92 -2.91 14.15
CA THR A 265 13.03 -4.18 13.40
C THR A 265 11.65 -4.75 13.04
N TRP A 266 10.69 -4.68 13.95
CA TRP A 266 9.32 -5.15 13.69
C TRP A 266 8.66 -4.34 12.58
N TRP A 267 8.71 -3.00 12.66
CA TRP A 267 8.11 -2.12 11.66
C TRP A 267 8.75 -2.22 10.28
N ILE A 268 10.08 -2.33 10.23
CA ILE A 268 10.83 -2.52 8.99
C ILE A 268 10.43 -3.85 8.34
N ARG A 269 10.40 -4.93 9.12
CA ARG A 269 10.01 -6.26 8.64
C ARG A 269 8.57 -6.25 8.12
N GLN A 270 7.64 -5.67 8.86
CA GLN A 270 6.25 -5.56 8.48
C GLN A 270 6.08 -4.78 7.17
N ALA A 271 6.77 -3.63 7.01
CA ALA A 271 6.71 -2.83 5.80
C ALA A 271 7.24 -3.59 4.59
N ILE A 272 8.42 -4.23 4.71
CA ILE A 272 9.03 -5.03 3.63
C ILE A 272 8.13 -6.21 3.24
N THR A 273 7.63 -6.97 4.22
CA THR A 273 6.77 -8.14 3.94
C THR A 273 5.48 -7.72 3.26
N ARG A 274 4.88 -6.63 3.71
CA ARG A 274 3.67 -6.08 3.10
C ARG A 274 3.93 -5.58 1.66
N ALA A 275 5.03 -4.88 1.44
CA ALA A 275 5.41 -4.42 0.10
C ALA A 275 5.63 -5.60 -0.87
N ILE A 276 6.29 -6.68 -0.41
CA ILE A 276 6.45 -7.90 -1.20
C ILE A 276 5.08 -8.51 -1.54
N ALA A 277 4.16 -8.60 -0.59
CA ALA A 277 2.83 -9.16 -0.84
C ALA A 277 2.04 -8.33 -1.85
N ASP A 278 2.18 -6.99 -1.78
CA ASP A 278 1.40 -6.05 -2.58
C ASP A 278 1.98 -5.80 -3.98
N GLN A 279 3.30 -5.83 -4.16
CA GLN A 279 3.98 -5.30 -5.34
C GLN A 279 4.88 -6.32 -6.07
N SER A 280 5.18 -7.50 -5.48
CA SER A 280 6.12 -8.46 -6.08
C SER A 280 5.59 -9.18 -7.32
N ARG A 281 4.28 -9.12 -7.57
CA ARG A 281 3.62 -9.85 -8.65
C ARG A 281 3.07 -8.90 -9.72
N THR A 282 3.21 -9.26 -10.98
CA THR A 282 2.60 -8.54 -12.10
C THR A 282 1.07 -8.49 -11.97
N ILE A 283 0.46 -9.60 -11.58
CA ILE A 283 -0.96 -9.67 -11.23
C ILE A 283 -1.05 -9.69 -9.71
N ARG A 284 -1.49 -8.58 -9.11
CA ARG A 284 -1.60 -8.40 -7.67
C ARG A 284 -2.57 -9.42 -7.06
N LEU A 285 -2.16 -10.07 -5.97
CA LEU A 285 -3.00 -10.92 -5.15
C LEU A 285 -3.32 -10.24 -3.80
N PRO A 286 -4.50 -10.49 -3.22
CA PRO A 286 -4.79 -10.07 -1.84
C PRO A 286 -3.77 -10.64 -0.84
N VAL A 287 -3.44 -9.86 0.20
CA VAL A 287 -2.40 -10.22 1.20
C VAL A 287 -2.69 -11.57 1.85
N HIS A 288 -3.94 -11.86 2.23
CA HIS A 288 -4.31 -13.13 2.86
C HIS A 288 -4.08 -14.36 1.96
N LEU A 289 -4.20 -14.21 0.63
CA LEU A 289 -3.87 -15.29 -0.32
C LEU A 289 -2.35 -15.48 -0.40
N TYR A 290 -1.59 -14.38 -0.40
CA TYR A 290 -0.12 -14.45 -0.38
C TYR A 290 0.39 -15.16 0.89
N GLU A 291 -0.17 -14.84 2.05
CA GLU A 291 0.14 -15.50 3.32
C GLU A 291 -0.21 -16.99 3.29
N THR A 292 -1.38 -17.32 2.75
CA THR A 292 -1.79 -18.74 2.60
C THR A 292 -0.85 -19.49 1.66
N ILE A 293 -0.44 -18.91 0.54
CA ILE A 293 0.56 -19.49 -0.38
C ILE A 293 1.89 -19.69 0.33
N SER A 294 2.32 -18.74 1.15
CA SER A 294 3.56 -18.83 1.92
C SER A 294 3.49 -19.94 2.96
N ARG A 295 2.37 -20.08 3.68
CA ARG A 295 2.12 -21.20 4.60
C ARG A 295 2.14 -22.55 3.88
N ILE A 296 1.46 -22.67 2.73
CA ILE A 296 1.48 -23.89 1.91
C ILE A 296 2.92 -24.26 1.53
N LYS A 297 3.72 -23.30 1.05
CA LYS A 297 5.13 -23.54 0.70
C LYS A 297 5.96 -24.01 1.90
N LYS A 298 5.77 -23.38 3.07
CA LYS A 298 6.46 -23.78 4.32
C LYS A 298 6.06 -25.19 4.73
N THR A 299 4.76 -25.49 4.76
CA THR A 299 4.23 -26.82 5.12
C THR A 299 4.72 -27.89 4.15
N THR A 300 4.71 -27.63 2.84
CA THR A 300 5.25 -28.54 1.81
C THR A 300 6.74 -28.85 2.06
N LYS A 301 7.53 -27.82 2.43
CA LYS A 301 8.94 -27.99 2.73
C LYS A 301 9.16 -28.86 3.99
N ILE A 302 8.39 -28.61 5.05
CA ILE A 302 8.46 -29.38 6.30
C ILE A 302 8.07 -30.85 6.04
N LEU A 303 6.94 -31.09 5.39
CA LEU A 303 6.49 -32.45 5.05
C LEU A 303 7.50 -33.19 4.16
N SER A 304 8.10 -32.49 3.19
CA SER A 304 9.15 -33.08 2.35
C SER A 304 10.38 -33.50 3.14
N GLN A 305 10.76 -32.75 4.19
CA GLN A 305 11.85 -33.10 5.10
C GLN A 305 11.48 -34.29 6.02
N GLU A 306 10.26 -34.30 6.56
CA GLU A 306 9.79 -35.38 7.44
C GLU A 306 9.64 -36.70 6.68
N MET A 307 9.16 -36.68 5.45
CA MET A 307 8.86 -37.89 4.65
C MET A 307 10.02 -38.32 3.76
N GLY A 308 11.03 -37.49 3.53
CA GLY A 308 12.12 -37.75 2.57
C GLY A 308 11.65 -37.79 1.10
N ARG A 309 10.40 -37.44 0.81
CA ARG A 309 9.79 -37.40 -0.54
C ARG A 309 8.91 -36.17 -0.70
N LYS A 310 8.55 -35.86 -1.94
CA LYS A 310 7.56 -34.80 -2.23
C LYS A 310 6.19 -35.21 -1.67
N PRO A 311 5.54 -34.40 -0.83
CA PRO A 311 4.21 -34.69 -0.28
C PRO A 311 3.12 -34.64 -1.35
N THR A 312 2.06 -35.41 -1.16
CA THR A 312 0.86 -35.39 -2.02
C THR A 312 -0.03 -34.19 -1.66
N GLU A 313 -0.95 -33.82 -2.58
CA GLU A 313 -1.90 -32.74 -2.33
C GLU A 313 -2.81 -33.04 -1.12
N GLU A 314 -3.15 -34.31 -0.90
CA GLU A 314 -3.97 -34.77 0.22
C GLU A 314 -3.24 -34.55 1.55
N GLU A 315 -1.97 -34.95 1.65
CA GLU A 315 -1.16 -34.78 2.84
C GLU A 315 -0.95 -33.30 3.20
N ILE A 316 -0.79 -32.43 2.18
CA ILE A 316 -0.71 -30.97 2.38
C ILE A 316 -2.05 -30.41 2.85
N ALA A 317 -3.16 -30.84 2.25
CA ALA A 317 -4.51 -30.39 2.59
C ALA A 317 -4.90 -30.76 4.02
N ASP A 318 -4.60 -32.01 4.42
CA ASP A 318 -4.83 -32.51 5.78
C ASP A 318 -4.00 -31.71 6.82
N ARG A 319 -2.72 -31.45 6.54
CA ARG A 319 -1.84 -30.69 7.46
C ARG A 319 -2.25 -29.21 7.57
N MET A 320 -2.86 -28.66 6.53
CA MET A 320 -3.33 -27.28 6.46
C MET A 320 -4.80 -27.12 6.88
N GLU A 321 -5.49 -28.20 7.24
CA GLU A 321 -6.91 -28.22 7.62
C GLU A 321 -7.82 -27.56 6.55
N MET A 322 -7.55 -27.84 5.27
CA MET A 322 -8.31 -27.31 4.15
C MET A 322 -8.75 -28.36 3.16
N THR A 323 -9.78 -28.07 2.38
CA THR A 323 -10.24 -28.96 1.32
C THR A 323 -9.26 -28.99 0.14
N ILE A 324 -9.15 -30.14 -0.53
CA ILE A 324 -8.27 -30.33 -1.70
C ILE A 324 -8.64 -29.34 -2.82
N GLU A 325 -9.93 -29.07 -3.03
CA GLU A 325 -10.42 -28.12 -4.03
C GLU A 325 -9.90 -26.70 -3.76
N LYS A 326 -9.93 -26.27 -2.49
CA LYS A 326 -9.39 -24.97 -2.07
C LYS A 326 -7.90 -24.91 -2.28
N LEU A 327 -7.15 -25.98 -1.95
CA LEU A 327 -5.73 -26.07 -2.19
C LEU A 327 -5.39 -25.92 -3.67
N ARG A 328 -6.09 -26.65 -4.56
CA ARG A 328 -5.92 -26.55 -6.02
C ARG A 328 -6.23 -25.17 -6.56
N PHE A 329 -7.32 -24.55 -6.08
CA PHE A 329 -7.66 -23.17 -6.46
C PHE A 329 -6.54 -22.18 -6.09
N ILE A 330 -6.01 -22.27 -4.86
CA ILE A 330 -4.92 -21.42 -4.41
C ILE A 330 -3.63 -21.69 -5.20
N ALA A 331 -3.32 -22.96 -5.48
CA ALA A 331 -2.15 -23.34 -6.28
C ALA A 331 -2.24 -22.79 -7.72
N LYS A 332 -3.44 -22.84 -8.34
CA LYS A 332 -3.70 -22.24 -9.65
C LYS A 332 -3.52 -20.70 -9.63
N SER A 333 -4.04 -20.05 -8.59
CA SER A 333 -3.90 -18.59 -8.42
C SER A 333 -2.45 -18.18 -8.10
N ALA A 334 -1.63 -19.09 -7.57
CA ALA A 334 -0.24 -18.85 -7.22
C ALA A 334 0.72 -18.86 -8.42
N GLN A 335 0.27 -19.25 -9.61
CA GLN A 335 1.10 -19.27 -10.82
C GLN A 335 1.60 -17.87 -11.17
N LEU A 336 2.80 -17.80 -11.73
CA LEU A 336 3.41 -16.56 -12.20
C LEU A 336 3.26 -16.48 -13.73
N PRO A 337 2.96 -15.30 -14.29
CA PRO A 337 2.96 -15.11 -15.72
C PRO A 337 4.37 -15.26 -16.28
N ILE A 338 4.46 -15.78 -17.50
CA ILE A 338 5.71 -15.92 -18.24
C ILE A 338 5.78 -14.78 -19.28
N SER A 339 6.97 -14.25 -19.53
CA SER A 339 7.15 -13.20 -20.53
C SER A 339 6.94 -13.74 -21.94
N LEU A 340 6.23 -13.01 -22.79
CA LEU A 340 6.09 -13.31 -24.21
C LEU A 340 7.41 -13.25 -24.97
N GLU A 341 8.37 -12.51 -24.45
CA GLU A 341 9.72 -12.38 -25.01
C GLU A 341 10.65 -13.55 -24.62
N THR A 342 10.14 -14.54 -23.89
CA THR A 342 10.95 -15.70 -23.49
C THR A 342 11.35 -16.49 -24.73
N PRO A 343 12.65 -16.71 -25.00
CA PRO A 343 13.11 -17.48 -26.14
C PRO A 343 12.71 -18.95 -25.99
N ILE A 344 12.29 -19.56 -27.09
CA ILE A 344 11.94 -20.98 -27.17
C ILE A 344 12.89 -21.67 -28.15
N GLY A 345 13.41 -22.82 -27.76
CA GLY A 345 14.32 -23.61 -28.60
C GLY A 345 15.78 -23.37 -28.26
N LYS A 346 16.67 -24.13 -28.95
CA LYS A 346 18.13 -24.09 -28.75
C LYS A 346 18.80 -22.93 -29.46
N GLU A 347 18.20 -22.41 -30.53
CA GLU A 347 18.75 -21.38 -31.38
C GLU A 347 18.29 -19.95 -30.99
N GLU A 348 17.40 -19.84 -29.98
CA GLU A 348 16.87 -18.57 -29.44
C GLU A 348 16.20 -17.64 -30.48
N ASP A 349 15.92 -18.15 -31.71
CA ASP A 349 15.37 -17.34 -32.82
C ASP A 349 13.85 -17.11 -32.69
N SER A 350 13.13 -17.94 -31.89
CA SER A 350 11.68 -17.87 -31.72
C SER A 350 11.33 -17.47 -30.30
N ARG A 351 10.29 -16.66 -30.14
CA ARG A 351 9.77 -16.19 -28.84
C ARG A 351 8.43 -16.86 -28.53
N LEU A 352 8.08 -16.97 -27.25
CA LEU A 352 6.81 -17.52 -26.81
C LEU A 352 5.60 -16.81 -27.46
N GLY A 353 5.70 -15.50 -27.67
CA GLY A 353 4.66 -14.70 -28.31
C GLY A 353 4.35 -15.11 -29.74
N ASP A 354 5.34 -15.68 -30.48
CA ASP A 354 5.17 -16.09 -31.88
C ASP A 354 4.31 -17.35 -32.02
N PHE A 355 4.14 -18.12 -30.94
CA PHE A 355 3.34 -19.36 -30.91
C PHE A 355 1.92 -19.16 -30.37
N ILE A 356 1.59 -17.99 -29.88
CA ILE A 356 0.25 -17.71 -29.34
C ILE A 356 -0.65 -17.25 -30.47
N GLU A 357 -1.72 -18.03 -30.72
CA GLU A 357 -2.74 -17.67 -31.69
C GLU A 357 -3.47 -16.40 -31.28
N SER A 358 -3.79 -15.57 -32.26
CA SER A 358 -4.63 -14.38 -32.05
C SER A 358 -6.09 -14.79 -31.84
N ASP A 359 -6.74 -14.25 -30.81
CA ASP A 359 -8.18 -14.43 -30.56
C ASP A 359 -9.05 -13.63 -31.56
N GLY A 360 -8.43 -12.95 -32.53
CA GLY A 360 -9.12 -12.18 -33.57
C GLY A 360 -9.87 -13.06 -34.56
N GLU A 361 -10.91 -12.49 -35.19
CA GLU A 361 -11.61 -13.15 -36.27
C GLU A 361 -10.67 -13.39 -37.44
N THR A 362 -10.65 -14.63 -37.94
CA THR A 362 -9.87 -14.94 -39.13
C THR A 362 -10.43 -14.22 -40.36
N PRO A 363 -9.64 -13.96 -41.41
CA PRO A 363 -10.14 -13.39 -42.67
C PRO A 363 -11.26 -14.24 -43.27
N GLU A 364 -11.21 -15.57 -43.07
CA GLU A 364 -12.25 -16.53 -43.53
C GLU A 364 -13.57 -16.30 -42.78
N ASP A 365 -13.53 -16.09 -41.44
CA ASP A 365 -14.72 -15.79 -40.63
C ASP A 365 -15.32 -14.43 -41.02
N GLN A 366 -14.50 -13.44 -41.33
CA GLN A 366 -14.99 -12.14 -41.80
C GLN A 366 -15.68 -12.22 -43.14
N VAL A 367 -15.13 -12.98 -44.09
CA VAL A 367 -15.76 -13.24 -45.38
C VAL A 367 -17.06 -14.04 -45.22
N ALA A 368 -17.04 -15.09 -44.40
CA ALA A 368 -18.22 -15.87 -44.08
C ALA A 368 -19.35 -15.02 -43.46
N LYS A 369 -19.02 -14.12 -42.56
CA LYS A 369 -19.99 -13.16 -41.96
C LYS A 369 -20.53 -12.16 -42.99
N SER A 370 -19.68 -11.67 -43.89
CA SER A 370 -20.13 -10.78 -44.98
C SER A 370 -21.06 -11.46 -45.92
N LEU A 371 -20.74 -12.69 -46.39
CA LEU A 371 -21.57 -13.50 -47.25
C LEU A 371 -22.92 -13.84 -46.56
N LEU A 372 -22.89 -14.26 -45.31
CA LEU A 372 -24.11 -14.49 -44.54
C LEU A 372 -25.02 -13.25 -44.48
N ARG A 373 -24.41 -12.07 -44.34
CA ARG A 373 -25.17 -10.80 -44.30
C ARG A 373 -25.81 -10.48 -45.66
N GLU A 374 -25.08 -10.67 -46.75
CA GLU A 374 -25.60 -10.50 -48.10
C GLU A 374 -26.74 -11.49 -48.43
N ASP A 375 -26.56 -12.76 -48.11
CA ASP A 375 -27.55 -13.78 -48.27
C ASP A 375 -28.80 -13.53 -47.44
N LEU A 376 -28.62 -13.10 -46.20
CA LEU A 376 -29.72 -12.74 -45.30
C LEU A 376 -30.47 -11.51 -45.85
N GLU A 377 -29.80 -10.49 -46.38
CA GLU A 377 -30.44 -9.39 -47.06
C GLU A 377 -31.21 -9.82 -48.30
N SER A 378 -30.64 -10.70 -49.12
CA SER A 378 -31.29 -11.23 -50.29
C SER A 378 -32.59 -11.99 -49.92
N VAL A 379 -32.54 -12.82 -48.88
CA VAL A 379 -33.69 -13.54 -48.38
C VAL A 379 -34.76 -12.59 -47.79
N LEU A 380 -34.35 -11.57 -47.05
CA LEU A 380 -35.27 -10.56 -46.51
C LEU A 380 -35.93 -9.70 -47.59
N ASN A 381 -35.23 -9.41 -48.69
CA ASN A 381 -35.79 -8.69 -49.84
C ASN A 381 -36.89 -9.45 -50.56
N SER A 382 -37.00 -10.77 -50.36
CA SER A 382 -38.10 -11.58 -50.88
C SER A 382 -39.42 -11.42 -50.11
N LEU A 383 -39.39 -10.70 -48.96
CA LEU A 383 -40.57 -10.42 -48.13
C LEU A 383 -41.20 -9.06 -48.54
N SER A 384 -42.44 -8.81 -48.06
CA SER A 384 -43.02 -7.46 -48.22
C SER A 384 -42.22 -6.45 -47.42
N PRO A 385 -42.18 -5.14 -47.88
CA PRO A 385 -41.41 -4.09 -47.20
C PRO A 385 -41.67 -4.03 -45.69
N ARG A 386 -42.94 -4.07 -45.27
CA ARG A 386 -43.33 -4.02 -43.87
C ARG A 386 -42.85 -5.25 -43.06
N GLU A 387 -42.90 -6.45 -43.63
CA GLU A 387 -42.43 -7.71 -42.99
C GLU A 387 -40.91 -7.68 -42.82
N ARG A 388 -40.18 -7.20 -43.82
CA ARG A 388 -38.74 -7.02 -43.81
C ARG A 388 -38.29 -6.04 -42.74
N ASP A 389 -38.89 -4.86 -42.73
CA ASP A 389 -38.49 -3.79 -41.80
C ASP A 389 -38.79 -4.13 -40.33
N VAL A 390 -39.91 -4.83 -40.08
CA VAL A 390 -40.24 -5.38 -38.75
C VAL A 390 -39.16 -6.36 -38.27
N LEU A 391 -38.70 -7.28 -39.15
CA LEU A 391 -37.64 -8.21 -38.79
C LEU A 391 -36.29 -7.52 -38.59
N ARG A 392 -35.92 -6.55 -39.46
CA ARG A 392 -34.70 -5.77 -39.29
C ARG A 392 -34.63 -5.06 -37.95
N LEU A 393 -35.70 -4.40 -37.57
CA LEU A 393 -35.75 -3.69 -36.27
C LEU A 393 -35.80 -4.67 -35.09
N ARG A 394 -36.51 -5.80 -35.25
CA ARG A 394 -36.66 -6.80 -34.17
C ARG A 394 -35.35 -7.47 -33.82
N TYR A 395 -34.56 -7.83 -34.84
CA TYR A 395 -33.29 -8.53 -34.66
C TYR A 395 -32.07 -7.59 -34.68
N GLY A 396 -32.30 -6.28 -34.87
CA GLY A 396 -31.22 -5.29 -34.83
C GLY A 396 -30.25 -5.44 -35.99
N LEU A 397 -30.70 -5.81 -37.19
CA LEU A 397 -29.82 -6.06 -38.32
C LEU A 397 -29.18 -4.78 -38.90
N ASP A 398 -29.80 -3.61 -38.66
CA ASP A 398 -29.29 -2.32 -39.12
C ASP A 398 -28.43 -1.65 -38.04
N ASP A 399 -28.96 -1.52 -36.80
CA ASP A 399 -28.36 -0.74 -35.70
C ASP A 399 -27.64 -1.62 -34.66
N GLY A 400 -27.63 -2.94 -34.80
CA GLY A 400 -27.13 -3.88 -33.80
C GLY A 400 -28.00 -3.98 -32.53
N ARG A 401 -29.05 -3.14 -32.40
CA ARG A 401 -29.92 -3.09 -31.23
C ARG A 401 -31.29 -3.74 -31.51
N MET A 402 -31.58 -4.83 -30.80
CA MET A 402 -32.91 -5.49 -30.86
C MET A 402 -33.97 -4.57 -30.23
N LYS A 403 -35.03 -4.25 -30.98
CA LYS A 403 -36.16 -3.47 -30.49
C LYS A 403 -37.30 -4.38 -30.01
N THR A 404 -38.03 -3.91 -29.00
CA THR A 404 -39.20 -4.59 -28.47
C THR A 404 -40.40 -4.47 -29.41
N LEU A 405 -41.37 -5.38 -29.32
CA LEU A 405 -42.61 -5.32 -30.16
C LEU A 405 -43.40 -4.02 -29.90
N GLU A 406 -43.28 -3.43 -28.73
CA GLU A 406 -43.94 -2.13 -28.39
C GLU A 406 -43.24 -0.99 -29.09
N GLU A 407 -41.92 -0.91 -29.03
CA GLU A 407 -41.12 0.10 -29.73
C GLU A 407 -41.34 0.05 -31.23
N ILE A 408 -41.39 -1.15 -31.81
CA ILE A 408 -41.68 -1.32 -33.22
C ILE A 408 -43.13 -0.88 -33.52
N GLY A 409 -44.07 -1.22 -32.61
CA GLY A 409 -45.47 -0.81 -32.73
C GLY A 409 -45.62 0.73 -32.76
N THR A 410 -44.85 1.45 -31.95
CA THR A 410 -44.84 2.92 -31.96
C THR A 410 -44.27 3.48 -33.27
N ILE A 411 -43.19 2.90 -33.80
CA ILE A 411 -42.57 3.33 -35.06
C ILE A 411 -43.54 3.18 -36.25
N PHE A 412 -44.31 2.08 -36.29
CA PHE A 412 -45.25 1.80 -37.40
C PHE A 412 -46.70 2.23 -37.14
N ASN A 413 -46.98 2.89 -35.98
CA ASN A 413 -48.30 3.29 -35.53
C ASN A 413 -49.31 2.17 -35.51
N VAL A 414 -48.95 0.99 -35.00
CA VAL A 414 -49.78 -0.20 -34.88
C VAL A 414 -49.64 -0.86 -33.50
N THR A 415 -50.64 -1.64 -33.14
CA THR A 415 -50.62 -2.33 -31.84
C THR A 415 -49.52 -3.40 -31.78
N ARG A 416 -48.99 -3.69 -30.57
CA ARG A 416 -48.00 -4.74 -30.28
C ARG A 416 -48.44 -6.10 -30.87
N GLU A 417 -49.71 -6.47 -30.74
CA GLU A 417 -50.22 -7.74 -31.26
C GLU A 417 -50.19 -7.78 -32.78
N ARG A 418 -50.39 -6.64 -33.45
CA ARG A 418 -50.29 -6.58 -34.92
C ARG A 418 -48.85 -6.80 -35.39
N ILE A 419 -47.86 -6.25 -34.69
CA ILE A 419 -46.45 -6.52 -35.00
C ILE A 419 -46.10 -7.97 -34.78
N ARG A 420 -46.59 -8.61 -33.70
CA ARG A 420 -46.39 -10.04 -33.44
C ARG A 420 -46.97 -10.92 -34.58
N GLN A 421 -48.14 -10.55 -35.12
CA GLN A 421 -48.76 -11.25 -36.27
C GLN A 421 -47.92 -11.10 -37.53
N ILE A 422 -47.37 -9.86 -37.78
CA ILE A 422 -46.53 -9.63 -38.95
C ILE A 422 -45.21 -10.42 -38.82
N GLU A 423 -44.56 -10.42 -37.66
CA GLU A 423 -43.39 -11.22 -37.38
C GLU A 423 -43.63 -12.73 -37.61
N ALA A 424 -44.68 -13.27 -37.00
CA ALA A 424 -45.04 -14.68 -37.15
C ALA A 424 -45.31 -15.05 -38.62
N LYS A 425 -45.98 -14.19 -39.39
CA LYS A 425 -46.23 -14.38 -40.82
C LYS A 425 -44.95 -14.31 -41.63
N ALA A 426 -44.08 -13.38 -41.35
CA ALA A 426 -42.75 -13.21 -42.01
C ALA A 426 -41.88 -14.46 -41.76
N LEU A 427 -41.74 -14.88 -40.50
CA LEU A 427 -40.97 -16.10 -40.15
C LEU A 427 -41.56 -17.38 -40.80
N ARG A 428 -42.89 -17.51 -40.92
CA ARG A 428 -43.52 -18.63 -41.64
C ARG A 428 -43.17 -18.63 -43.12
N LYS A 429 -43.11 -17.44 -43.76
CA LYS A 429 -42.72 -17.31 -45.17
C LYS A 429 -41.24 -17.65 -45.36
N LEU A 430 -40.35 -17.31 -44.39
CA LEU A 430 -38.91 -17.62 -44.43
C LEU A 430 -38.64 -19.12 -44.25
N ARG A 431 -39.48 -19.86 -43.54
CA ARG A 431 -39.37 -21.32 -43.36
C ARG A 431 -39.67 -22.14 -44.64
N HIS A 432 -40.17 -21.49 -45.67
CA HIS A 432 -40.45 -22.19 -46.94
C HIS A 432 -39.16 -22.73 -47.58
N PRO A 433 -39.13 -23.99 -48.09
CA PRO A 433 -37.90 -24.62 -48.61
C PRO A 433 -37.08 -23.76 -49.57
N ASN A 434 -37.74 -23.08 -50.49
CA ASN A 434 -37.08 -22.27 -51.52
C ASN A 434 -36.31 -21.05 -50.97
N ARG A 435 -36.62 -20.62 -49.73
CA ARG A 435 -35.95 -19.46 -49.06
C ARG A 435 -35.00 -19.94 -47.99
N ASN A 436 -35.31 -21.07 -47.34
CA ASN A 436 -34.50 -21.60 -46.27
C ASN A 436 -33.28 -22.36 -46.80
N SER A 437 -33.24 -22.80 -48.07
CA SER A 437 -32.11 -23.54 -48.65
C SER A 437 -30.79 -22.74 -48.56
N ILE A 438 -30.82 -21.45 -48.83
CA ILE A 438 -29.66 -20.58 -48.82
C ILE A 438 -29.08 -20.49 -47.38
N LEU A 439 -29.96 -20.29 -46.38
CA LEU A 439 -29.50 -20.11 -44.99
C LEU A 439 -29.15 -21.44 -44.28
N LYS A 440 -29.57 -22.60 -44.85
CA LYS A 440 -29.21 -23.90 -44.27
C LYS A 440 -27.73 -24.23 -44.31
N GLU A 441 -27.01 -23.69 -45.26
CA GLU A 441 -25.56 -23.90 -45.41
C GLU A 441 -24.75 -23.28 -44.24
N TYR A 442 -25.29 -22.25 -43.58
CA TYR A 442 -24.69 -21.62 -42.42
C TYR A 442 -25.09 -22.26 -41.07
N ILE A 443 -26.02 -23.17 -41.04
CA ILE A 443 -26.46 -23.87 -39.82
C ILE A 443 -25.81 -25.27 -39.85
N ARG A 444 -24.65 -25.36 -39.22
CA ARG A 444 -24.01 -26.66 -38.93
C ARG A 444 -24.36 -27.13 -37.55
#